data_402d123a450a0d8a72ce3a4f108185de
#
_entry.id   402d123a450a0d8a72ce3a4f108185de
#
_cell.length_a   1.000
_cell.length_b   1.000
_cell.length_c   1.000
_cell.angle_alpha   90.00
_cell.angle_beta   90.00
_cell.angle_gamma   90.00
#
_symmetry.space_group_name_H-M   'P 1'
#
loop_
_entity.id
_entity.type
_entity.pdbx_description
1 polymer ?
#
loop_
_entity_poly.entity_id
_entity_poly.type
_entity_poly.pdbx_seq_one_letter_code
_entity_poly.pdbx_strand_id
1 'polypeptide(L)'
;MSCSVVNSDMVYDIAPIVSYIYLEDSDGQNMLDPDNREESFDISRISAEFRGQTYAVDMSRFNETGAWISTKAYMPQFSGLMLQVDRYGKWMISFGELDGTEDIDNENLVINWGDESSNTITIFNNFRWKWDGSPVITRRFYVDGKKQDTDIAVFKFVKNKK
;
A
#
# COMPACT_ATOMS: atom_id res chain seq x y z
N MET A 1 -2.15 -31.72 -38.10
CA MET A 1 -1.34 -30.91 -37.17
C MET A 1 -2.08 -29.62 -36.91
N SER A 2 -2.63 -29.52 -35.74
CA SER A 2 -3.28 -28.28 -35.29
C SER A 2 -2.20 -27.35 -34.73
N CYS A 3 -1.81 -26.34 -35.49
CA CYS A 3 -1.04 -25.23 -34.96
C CYS A 3 -1.99 -24.46 -34.02
N SER A 4 -1.85 -24.68 -32.74
CA SER A 4 -2.41 -23.75 -31.79
C SER A 4 -1.69 -22.42 -31.94
N VAL A 5 -2.37 -21.48 -32.55
CA VAL A 5 -1.92 -20.09 -32.57
C VAL A 5 -1.91 -19.65 -31.10
N VAL A 6 -0.73 -19.64 -30.52
CA VAL A 6 -0.52 -18.94 -29.24
C VAL A 6 -0.84 -17.49 -29.54
N ASN A 7 -1.95 -17.00 -29.00
CA ASN A 7 -2.32 -15.60 -29.12
C ASN A 7 -1.26 -14.79 -28.38
N SER A 8 -0.22 -14.37 -29.09
CA SER A 8 0.89 -13.56 -28.55
C SER A 8 0.48 -12.13 -28.18
N ASP A 9 -0.80 -11.78 -28.38
CA ASP A 9 -1.31 -10.43 -28.21
C ASP A 9 -2.11 -10.23 -26.90
N MET A 10 -2.14 -11.20 -26.00
CA MET A 10 -2.75 -11.00 -24.69
C MET A 10 -1.80 -10.21 -23.79
N VAL A 11 -2.06 -8.93 -23.68
CA VAL A 11 -1.40 -8.07 -22.69
C VAL A 11 -2.09 -8.28 -21.33
N TYR A 12 -1.38 -8.89 -20.40
CA TYR A 12 -1.86 -9.03 -19.02
C TYR A 12 -1.51 -7.75 -18.25
N ASP A 13 -2.54 -7.09 -17.75
CA ASP A 13 -2.37 -5.95 -16.85
C ASP A 13 -2.17 -6.47 -15.42
N ILE A 14 -0.92 -6.44 -14.97
CA ILE A 14 -0.56 -6.90 -13.63
C ILE A 14 -0.56 -5.70 -12.71
N ALA A 15 -1.53 -5.68 -11.80
CA ALA A 15 -1.69 -4.60 -10.86
C ALA A 15 -0.46 -4.45 -9.95
N PRO A 16 0.07 -3.23 -9.78
CA PRO A 16 1.12 -2.96 -8.82
C PRO A 16 0.62 -3.20 -7.39
N ILE A 17 1.56 -3.31 -6.45
CA ILE A 17 1.24 -3.44 -5.04
C ILE A 17 1.27 -2.04 -4.42
N VAL A 18 0.11 -1.57 -3.98
CA VAL A 18 -0.04 -0.37 -3.17
C VAL A 18 -0.61 -0.77 -1.83
N SER A 19 0.10 -0.47 -0.76
CA SER A 19 -0.39 -0.71 0.60
C SER A 19 -1.24 0.48 1.04
N TYR A 20 -2.52 0.23 1.32
CA TYR A 20 -3.46 1.22 1.84
C TYR A 20 -3.62 1.01 3.34
N ILE A 21 -3.34 2.04 4.12
CA ILE A 21 -3.22 1.95 5.56
C ILE A 21 -4.18 2.93 6.21
N TYR A 22 -5.07 2.40 7.05
CA TYR A 22 -6.02 3.17 7.85
C TYR A 22 -5.60 3.13 9.31
N LEU A 23 -5.78 4.23 10.02
CA LEU A 23 -5.53 4.34 11.45
C LEU A 23 -6.75 4.91 12.16
N GLU A 24 -7.24 4.17 13.11
CA GLU A 24 -8.37 4.57 13.95
C GLU A 24 -7.97 4.58 15.43
N ASP A 25 -8.67 5.35 16.24
CA ASP A 25 -8.59 5.25 17.68
C ASP A 25 -9.50 4.14 18.22
N SER A 26 -9.50 3.94 19.52
CA SER A 26 -10.34 2.92 20.18
C SER A 26 -11.84 3.19 20.07
N ASP A 27 -12.25 4.41 19.73
CA ASP A 27 -13.66 4.80 19.51
C ASP A 27 -14.04 4.70 18.02
N GLY A 28 -13.12 4.28 17.15
CA GLY A 28 -13.34 4.13 15.71
C GLY A 28 -13.20 5.43 14.91
N GLN A 29 -12.65 6.49 15.50
CA GLN A 29 -12.39 7.75 14.81
C GLN A 29 -11.11 7.66 13.98
N ASN A 30 -11.16 8.21 12.79
CA ASN A 30 -10.01 8.23 11.88
C ASN A 30 -8.95 9.22 12.36
N MET A 31 -7.80 8.70 12.78
CA MET A 31 -6.67 9.51 13.27
C MET A 31 -5.85 10.16 12.15
N LEU A 32 -6.08 9.78 10.90
CA LEU A 32 -5.40 10.35 9.72
C LEU A 32 -6.17 11.53 9.10
N ASP A 33 -7.35 11.85 9.64
CA ASP A 33 -8.12 13.01 9.22
C ASP A 33 -7.48 14.28 9.77
N PRO A 34 -6.98 15.20 8.91
CA PRO A 34 -6.36 16.43 9.38
C PRO A 34 -7.30 17.37 10.15
N ASP A 35 -8.61 17.22 9.94
CA ASP A 35 -9.63 18.01 10.66
C ASP A 35 -9.96 17.42 12.03
N ASN A 36 -9.64 16.14 12.25
CA ASN A 36 -9.85 15.44 13.51
C ASN A 36 -8.58 15.46 14.36
N ARG A 37 -8.10 16.65 14.68
CA ARG A 37 -6.85 16.82 15.44
C ARG A 37 -7.05 16.51 16.91
N GLU A 38 -6.61 15.33 17.33
CA GLU A 38 -6.17 15.21 18.72
C GLU A 38 -4.82 15.92 18.86
N GLU A 39 -4.70 16.80 19.85
CA GLU A 39 -3.47 17.58 20.08
C GLU A 39 -2.22 16.71 20.31
N SER A 40 -2.43 15.43 20.59
CA SER A 40 -1.36 14.47 20.89
C SER A 40 -0.82 13.70 19.69
N PHE A 41 -1.48 13.74 18.52
CA PHE A 41 -1.09 12.97 17.36
C PHE A 41 -0.79 13.86 16.16
N ASP A 42 0.45 13.85 15.73
CA ASP A 42 0.94 14.66 14.62
C ASP A 42 1.21 13.80 13.38
N ILE A 43 0.31 13.89 12.39
CA ILE A 43 0.39 13.14 11.14
C ILE A 43 1.71 13.43 10.40
N SER A 44 2.24 14.64 10.48
CA SER A 44 3.47 15.03 9.79
C SER A 44 4.72 14.26 10.27
N ARG A 45 4.64 13.62 11.43
CA ARG A 45 5.71 12.79 12.00
C ARG A 45 5.67 11.33 11.57
N ILE A 46 4.65 10.92 10.83
CA ILE A 46 4.55 9.56 10.32
C ILE A 46 5.62 9.35 9.24
N SER A 47 6.29 8.21 9.30
CA SER A 47 7.25 7.78 8.30
C SER A 47 7.16 6.28 8.06
N ALA A 48 7.72 5.85 6.95
CA ALA A 48 7.85 4.43 6.62
C ALA A 48 9.30 4.09 6.34
N GLU A 49 9.72 2.91 6.75
CA GLU A 49 11.02 2.33 6.41
C GLU A 49 10.81 1.12 5.51
N PHE A 50 11.48 1.11 4.38
CA PHE A 50 11.41 0.01 3.43
C PHE A 50 12.73 -0.10 2.65
N ARG A 51 13.29 -1.29 2.58
CA ARG A 51 14.54 -1.56 1.86
C ARG A 51 15.70 -0.63 2.27
N GLY A 52 15.80 -0.33 3.56
CA GLY A 52 16.85 0.53 4.11
C GLY A 52 16.67 2.02 3.85
N GLN A 53 15.54 2.44 3.30
CA GLN A 53 15.20 3.84 3.09
C GLN A 53 14.04 4.27 3.97
N THR A 54 14.09 5.53 4.42
CA THR A 54 13.02 6.15 5.20
C THR A 54 12.25 7.15 4.33
N TYR A 55 10.94 7.02 4.36
CA TYR A 55 10.01 7.86 3.61
C TYR A 55 9.16 8.65 4.59
N ALA A 56 9.30 9.96 4.61
CA ALA A 56 8.39 10.83 5.34
C ALA A 56 7.02 10.87 4.65
N VAL A 57 5.96 11.05 5.42
CA VAL A 57 4.62 11.17 4.84
C VAL A 57 4.53 12.43 3.98
N ASP A 58 4.12 12.26 2.73
CA ASP A 58 3.85 13.35 1.81
C ASP A 58 2.40 13.82 2.00
N MET A 59 2.25 15.06 2.47
CA MET A 59 0.98 15.73 2.68
C MET A 59 0.66 16.77 1.59
N SER A 60 1.49 16.88 0.55
CA SER A 60 1.38 17.93 -0.47
C SER A 60 0.06 17.85 -1.24
N ARG A 61 -0.45 16.66 -1.47
CA ARG A 61 -1.74 16.46 -2.14
C ARG A 61 -2.95 16.83 -1.27
N PHE A 62 -2.75 17.07 0.00
CA PHE A 62 -3.81 17.58 0.88
C PHE A 62 -4.31 18.96 0.45
N ASN A 63 -3.43 19.78 -0.12
CA ASN A 63 -3.74 21.14 -0.62
C ASN A 63 -4.19 21.18 -2.07
N GLU A 64 -4.13 20.07 -2.78
CA GLU A 64 -4.59 19.98 -4.15
C GLU A 64 -6.01 19.44 -4.17
N THR A 65 -6.97 20.33 -4.49
CA THR A 65 -8.37 19.97 -4.61
C THR A 65 -8.56 18.85 -5.64
N GLY A 66 -8.68 17.62 -5.16
CA GLY A 66 -9.57 16.58 -5.66
C GLY A 66 -9.43 16.06 -7.07
N ALA A 67 -8.38 16.32 -7.81
CA ALA A 67 -8.21 15.71 -9.12
C ALA A 67 -7.38 14.43 -9.01
N TRP A 68 -8.03 13.28 -8.97
CA TRP A 68 -7.40 12.01 -9.30
C TRP A 68 -6.94 12.07 -10.76
N ILE A 69 -5.69 12.37 -10.98
CA ILE A 69 -5.08 12.18 -12.29
C ILE A 69 -4.83 10.70 -12.42
N SER A 70 -5.82 9.98 -12.95
CA SER A 70 -5.63 8.64 -13.46
C SER A 70 -4.77 8.73 -14.72
N THR A 71 -3.48 8.85 -14.55
CA THR A 71 -2.57 8.59 -15.65
C THR A 71 -2.53 7.07 -15.83
N LYS A 72 -3.05 6.60 -16.95
CA LYS A 72 -2.79 5.24 -17.41
C LYS A 72 -1.30 5.13 -17.78
N ALA A 73 -0.45 5.09 -16.76
CA ALA A 73 0.95 4.76 -16.96
C ALA A 73 1.09 3.24 -16.86
N TYR A 74 1.60 2.62 -17.90
CA TYR A 74 1.87 1.17 -17.95
C TYR A 74 3.04 0.75 -17.03
N MET A 75 3.63 1.66 -16.30
CA MET A 75 4.74 1.39 -15.40
C MET A 75 4.38 1.84 -13.98
N PRO A 76 4.66 1.00 -12.96
CA PRO A 76 4.50 1.39 -11.58
C PRO A 76 5.28 2.66 -11.27
N GLN A 77 4.61 3.65 -10.68
CA GLN A 77 5.24 4.88 -10.21
C GLN A 77 5.32 4.86 -8.69
N PHE A 78 6.52 4.68 -8.20
CA PHE A 78 6.75 4.70 -6.77
C PHE A 78 6.65 6.13 -6.22
N SER A 79 5.64 6.37 -5.38
CA SER A 79 5.35 7.69 -4.79
C SER A 79 5.72 7.80 -3.31
N GLY A 80 6.30 6.75 -2.73
CA GLY A 80 6.63 6.71 -1.31
C GLY A 80 5.40 6.61 -0.42
N LEU A 81 5.43 7.30 0.72
CA LEU A 81 4.36 7.33 1.70
C LEU A 81 3.53 8.60 1.54
N MET A 82 2.23 8.45 1.26
CA MET A 82 1.36 9.58 0.95
C MET A 82 0.08 9.58 1.77
N LEU A 83 -0.29 10.74 2.32
CA LEU A 83 -1.61 10.97 2.89
C LEU A 83 -2.61 11.29 1.77
N GLN A 84 -3.71 10.56 1.72
CA GLN A 84 -4.74 10.77 0.71
C GLN A 84 -6.12 10.32 1.21
N VAL A 85 -7.13 10.63 0.42
CA VAL A 85 -8.53 10.28 0.69
C VAL A 85 -8.94 9.16 -0.25
N ASP A 86 -9.62 8.15 0.27
CA ASP A 86 -10.18 7.09 -0.57
C ASP A 86 -11.45 7.57 -1.31
N ARG A 87 -11.99 6.72 -2.18
CA ARG A 87 -13.20 7.03 -2.95
C ARG A 87 -14.46 7.30 -2.11
N TYR A 88 -14.42 6.96 -0.83
CA TYR A 88 -15.52 7.19 0.12
C TYR A 88 -15.29 8.42 1.00
N GLY A 89 -14.22 9.18 0.76
CA GLY A 89 -13.86 10.34 1.56
C GLY A 89 -13.12 10.02 2.86
N LYS A 90 -12.65 8.79 3.03
CA LYS A 90 -11.92 8.37 4.23
C LYS A 90 -10.42 8.59 4.06
N TRP A 91 -9.80 9.25 5.03
CA TRP A 91 -8.37 9.49 5.05
C TRP A 91 -7.58 8.21 5.30
N MET A 92 -6.52 8.04 4.53
CA MET A 92 -5.61 6.90 4.60
C MET A 92 -4.20 7.30 4.20
N ILE A 93 -3.24 6.44 4.49
CA ILE A 93 -1.88 6.54 3.96
C ILE A 93 -1.72 5.44 2.91
N SER A 94 -1.08 5.76 1.79
CA SER A 94 -0.66 4.76 0.81
C SER A 94 0.85 4.67 0.72
N PHE A 95 1.35 3.47 0.48
CA PHE A 95 2.75 3.21 0.19
C PHE A 95 2.89 2.37 -1.07
N GLY A 96 3.65 2.84 -2.02
CA GLY A 96 3.86 2.17 -3.30
C GLY A 96 3.98 3.18 -4.44
N GLU A 97 3.87 2.76 -5.62
CA GLU A 97 3.53 1.42 -6.15
C GLU A 97 4.77 0.52 -6.22
N LEU A 98 4.68 -0.70 -5.72
CA LEU A 98 5.69 -1.72 -5.98
C LEU A 98 5.31 -2.50 -7.23
N ASP A 99 6.31 -2.96 -7.98
CA ASP A 99 6.07 -3.74 -9.19
C ASP A 99 5.42 -5.09 -8.84
N GLY A 100 4.22 -5.32 -9.36
CA GLY A 100 3.48 -6.56 -9.14
C GLY A 100 4.12 -7.80 -9.79
N THR A 101 5.09 -7.62 -10.68
CA THR A 101 5.86 -8.70 -11.31
C THR A 101 7.17 -9.03 -10.59
N GLU A 102 7.52 -8.23 -9.58
CA GLU A 102 8.74 -8.43 -8.79
C GLU A 102 8.54 -9.54 -7.75
N ASP A 103 9.54 -10.40 -7.61
CA ASP A 103 9.59 -11.32 -6.49
C ASP A 103 10.02 -10.57 -5.22
N ILE A 104 9.12 -10.54 -4.23
CA ILE A 104 9.35 -9.91 -2.94
C ILE A 104 9.30 -11.01 -1.88
N ASP A 105 10.42 -11.30 -1.26
CA ASP A 105 10.55 -12.39 -0.29
C ASP A 105 10.47 -11.85 1.14
N ASN A 106 9.25 -11.75 1.66
CA ASN A 106 8.97 -11.35 3.04
C ASN A 106 9.70 -10.06 3.46
N GLU A 107 9.64 -9.03 2.63
CA GLU A 107 10.22 -7.72 2.94
C GLU A 107 9.31 -6.92 3.88
N ASN A 108 9.92 -6.22 4.82
CA ASN A 108 9.20 -5.47 5.85
C ASN A 108 9.03 -4.01 5.48
N LEU A 109 7.79 -3.56 5.51
CA LEU A 109 7.41 -2.16 5.53
C LEU A 109 7.08 -1.78 6.97
N VAL A 110 7.92 -0.96 7.59
CA VAL A 110 7.73 -0.51 8.97
C VAL A 110 7.12 0.87 8.96
N ILE A 111 5.94 1.01 9.55
CA ILE A 111 5.26 2.30 9.71
C ILE A 111 5.56 2.83 11.10
N ASN A 112 6.24 3.96 11.17
CA ASN A 112 6.50 4.70 12.40
C ASN A 112 5.45 5.80 12.56
N TRP A 113 4.70 5.75 13.64
CA TRP A 113 3.57 6.66 13.84
C TRP A 113 3.95 8.03 14.40
N GLY A 114 5.23 8.23 14.70
CA GLY A 114 5.73 9.49 15.25
C GLY A 114 5.54 9.69 16.77
N ASP A 115 4.96 8.69 17.41
CA ASP A 115 4.72 8.64 18.87
C ASP A 115 5.53 7.52 19.56
N GLU A 116 6.65 7.14 18.97
CA GLU A 116 7.53 6.01 19.37
C GLU A 116 6.93 4.63 19.15
N SER A 117 5.69 4.53 18.63
CA SER A 117 5.10 3.25 18.22
C SER A 117 5.28 2.98 16.73
N SER A 118 5.31 1.72 16.37
CA SER A 118 5.39 1.27 14.99
C SER A 118 4.60 -0.02 14.76
N ASN A 119 4.24 -0.24 13.51
CA ASN A 119 3.71 -1.53 13.04
C ASN A 119 4.49 -1.98 11.81
N THR A 120 4.57 -3.28 11.63
CA THR A 120 5.29 -3.90 10.51
C THR A 120 4.34 -4.64 9.60
N ILE A 121 4.37 -4.31 8.33
CA ILE A 121 3.68 -5.04 7.26
C ILE A 121 4.74 -5.82 6.50
N THR A 122 4.65 -7.15 6.50
CA THR A 122 5.54 -8.00 5.72
C THR A 122 4.86 -8.37 4.41
N ILE A 123 5.55 -8.13 3.31
CA ILE A 123 5.05 -8.31 1.95
C ILE A 123 5.75 -9.51 1.32
N PHE A 124 4.95 -10.44 0.82
CA PHE A 124 5.40 -11.53 -0.04
C PHE A 124 4.68 -11.44 -1.38
N ASN A 125 5.44 -11.43 -2.46
CA ASN A 125 4.91 -11.50 -3.82
C ASN A 125 5.80 -12.43 -4.63
N ASN A 126 5.18 -13.41 -5.27
CA ASN A 126 5.85 -14.28 -6.23
C ASN A 126 5.11 -14.22 -7.56
N PHE A 127 5.85 -13.94 -8.60
CA PHE A 127 5.34 -13.84 -9.96
C PHE A 127 6.03 -14.88 -10.85
N ARG A 128 5.23 -15.56 -11.68
CA ARG A 128 5.75 -16.46 -12.70
C ARG A 128 4.78 -16.60 -13.87
N TRP A 129 5.32 -16.98 -15.00
CA TRP A 129 4.53 -17.35 -16.18
C TRP A 129 4.26 -18.85 -16.18
N LYS A 130 3.03 -19.24 -16.49
CA LYS A 130 2.72 -20.63 -16.85
C LYS A 130 3.22 -20.92 -18.26
N TRP A 131 3.31 -22.20 -18.61
CA TRP A 131 3.68 -22.64 -19.95
C TRP A 131 2.71 -22.16 -21.04
N ASP A 132 1.45 -21.87 -20.72
CA ASP A 132 0.42 -21.33 -21.62
C ASP A 132 0.51 -19.81 -21.80
N GLY A 133 1.49 -19.15 -21.17
CA GLY A 133 1.70 -17.69 -21.21
C GLY A 133 0.83 -16.90 -20.25
N SER A 134 0.04 -17.55 -19.38
CA SER A 134 -0.72 -16.84 -18.36
C SER A 134 0.10 -16.57 -17.11
N PRO A 135 -0.11 -15.42 -16.41
CA PRO A 135 0.61 -15.12 -15.19
C PRO A 135 0.05 -15.89 -13.99
N VAL A 136 0.92 -16.25 -13.05
CA VAL A 136 0.57 -16.72 -11.72
C VAL A 136 1.17 -15.79 -10.70
N ILE A 137 0.33 -15.18 -9.90
CA ILE A 137 0.72 -14.27 -8.83
C ILE A 137 0.30 -14.85 -7.50
N THR A 138 1.25 -14.96 -6.58
CA THR A 138 0.99 -15.33 -5.20
C THR A 138 1.36 -14.16 -4.31
N ARG A 139 0.38 -13.58 -3.62
CA ARG A 139 0.59 -12.47 -2.66
C ARG A 139 0.16 -12.87 -1.27
N ARG A 140 1.00 -12.53 -0.31
CA ARG A 140 0.70 -12.75 1.11
C ARG A 140 1.17 -11.55 1.92
N PHE A 141 0.40 -11.19 2.91
CA PHE A 141 0.72 -10.10 3.82
C PHE A 141 0.68 -10.58 5.26
N TYR A 142 1.59 -10.05 6.06
CA TYR A 142 1.66 -10.28 7.49
C TYR A 142 1.65 -8.92 8.19
N VAL A 143 0.92 -8.80 9.27
CA VAL A 143 0.90 -7.61 10.12
C VAL A 143 1.44 -8.00 11.49
N ASP A 144 2.54 -7.38 11.89
CA ASP A 144 3.25 -7.68 13.14
C ASP A 144 3.49 -9.18 13.33
N GLY A 145 3.89 -9.86 12.24
CA GLY A 145 4.15 -11.30 12.19
C GLY A 145 2.93 -12.19 12.00
N LYS A 146 1.71 -11.63 11.98
CA LYS A 146 0.48 -12.40 11.83
C LYS A 146 0.00 -12.38 10.38
N LYS A 147 -0.17 -13.57 9.79
CA LYS A 147 -0.67 -13.72 8.42
C LYS A 147 -2.09 -13.15 8.29
N GLN A 148 -2.31 -12.37 7.25
CA GLN A 148 -3.62 -11.86 6.87
C GLN A 148 -4.36 -12.87 5.97
N ASP A 149 -5.68 -12.95 6.10
CA ASP A 149 -6.53 -13.85 5.31
C ASP A 149 -6.89 -13.28 3.92
N THR A 150 -6.17 -12.27 3.48
CA THR A 150 -6.41 -11.59 2.20
C THR A 150 -5.11 -11.41 1.42
N ASP A 151 -5.21 -11.41 0.11
CA ASP A 151 -4.15 -11.00 -0.82
C ASP A 151 -4.25 -9.53 -1.25
N ILE A 152 -5.16 -8.79 -0.63
CA ILE A 152 -5.37 -7.35 -0.85
C ILE A 152 -4.58 -6.56 0.19
N ALA A 153 -3.77 -5.61 -0.28
CA ALA A 153 -2.90 -4.78 0.56
C ALA A 153 -3.67 -3.61 1.21
N VAL A 154 -4.67 -3.93 2.02
CA VAL A 154 -5.45 -2.97 2.81
C VAL A 154 -5.33 -3.34 4.28
N PHE A 155 -4.84 -2.41 5.09
CA PHE A 155 -4.52 -2.64 6.50
C PHE A 155 -5.18 -1.61 7.38
N LYS A 156 -5.74 -2.04 8.49
CA LYS A 156 -6.35 -1.17 9.49
C LYS A 156 -5.66 -1.38 10.83
N PHE A 157 -5.16 -0.29 11.39
CA PHE A 157 -4.57 -0.26 12.71
C PHE A 157 -5.46 0.51 13.69
N VAL A 158 -5.46 0.09 14.94
CA VAL A 158 -6.22 0.75 16.02
C VAL A 158 -5.22 1.16 17.11
N LYS A 159 -5.27 2.43 17.49
CA LYS A 159 -4.50 2.96 18.61
C LYS A 159 -5.41 3.25 19.79
N ASN A 160 -4.96 2.86 20.97
CA ASN A 160 -5.63 3.26 22.19
C ASN A 160 -5.37 4.74 22.46
N LYS A 161 -6.39 5.48 22.85
CA LYS A 161 -6.24 6.83 23.37
C LYS A 161 -5.38 6.79 24.65
N LYS A 162 -4.40 7.63 24.66
CA LYS A 162 -3.64 7.87 25.89
C LYS A 162 -4.39 8.86 26.80
#